data_8c22aa795c6461afb0298ca8b5f1b63f
#
_entry.id   8c22aa795c6461afb0298ca8b5f1b63f
#
_cell.length_a   1.000
_cell.length_b   1.000
_cell.length_c   1.000
_cell.angle_alpha   90.00
_cell.angle_beta   90.00
_cell.angle_gamma   90.00
#
_symmetry.space_group_name_H-M   'P 1'
#
loop_
_entity.id
_entity.type
_entity.pdbx_description
1 polymer ?
#
loop_
_entity_poly.entity_id
_entity_poly.type
_entity_poly.pdbx_seq_one_letter_code
_entity_poly.pdbx_strand_id
1 'polypeptide(L)'
;MAGSAGCSDGAGDMEFYSTQISNLVEQLSKLPGIGAKSAQRLAFHIINLPEEQVASLAGAMTNAKAKVRYCKECCTYTDNELCPICASKQRNHKYIMVVENPRDLAAYEKTGKYEGVYHVLHGAISPMTGTGPDDIRLRELMARLGGDVDEVIVATNKNLEGDTTAAYISKLVKPLGIKVSRIASGVPAGGDLEYIDEVTLYRALEGRTDM
;
A
#
# COMPACT_ATOMS: atom_id res chain seq x y z
N MET A 1 -32.76 -10.73 -40.00
CA MET A 1 -33.09 -11.78 -39.05
C MET A 1 -31.85 -12.55 -38.68
N ALA A 2 -31.34 -12.36 -37.50
CA ALA A 2 -30.57 -13.32 -36.69
C ALA A 2 -30.08 -12.53 -35.45
N GLY A 3 -30.75 -12.77 -34.34
CA GLY A 3 -30.41 -12.17 -33.05
C GLY A 3 -29.18 -12.89 -32.48
N SER A 4 -28.19 -12.13 -32.06
CA SER A 4 -27.08 -12.62 -31.26
C SER A 4 -27.54 -12.68 -29.81
N ALA A 5 -27.75 -13.90 -29.30
CA ALA A 5 -27.96 -14.18 -27.89
C ALA A 5 -26.64 -13.88 -27.13
N GLY A 6 -26.66 -12.87 -26.29
CA GLY A 6 -25.60 -12.62 -25.33
C GLY A 6 -25.63 -13.71 -24.26
N CYS A 7 -24.51 -14.43 -24.13
CA CYS A 7 -24.30 -15.42 -23.08
C CYS A 7 -24.13 -14.70 -21.74
N SER A 8 -25.11 -14.79 -20.87
CA SER A 8 -25.06 -14.33 -19.46
C SER A 8 -24.55 -15.49 -18.61
N ASP A 9 -23.24 -15.72 -18.65
CA ASP A 9 -22.57 -16.72 -17.83
C ASP A 9 -22.28 -16.13 -16.44
N GLY A 10 -23.12 -16.43 -15.46
CA GLY A 10 -22.84 -16.06 -14.06
C GLY A 10 -23.99 -16.20 -13.06
N ALA A 11 -25.24 -16.30 -13.52
CA ALA A 11 -26.41 -16.35 -12.62
C ALA A 11 -26.96 -17.76 -12.36
N GLY A 12 -26.49 -18.80 -13.09
CA GLY A 12 -27.10 -20.13 -13.10
C GLY A 12 -26.69 -21.06 -11.98
N ASP A 13 -25.55 -20.86 -11.32
CA ASP A 13 -25.00 -21.83 -10.36
C ASP A 13 -25.46 -21.63 -8.90
N MET A 14 -26.13 -20.53 -8.56
CA MET A 14 -26.54 -20.24 -7.17
C MET A 14 -27.88 -20.85 -6.75
N GLU A 15 -28.64 -21.38 -7.68
CA GLU A 15 -30.01 -21.93 -7.42
C GLU A 15 -29.99 -23.28 -6.71
N PHE A 16 -28.85 -23.99 -6.67
CA PHE A 16 -28.69 -25.30 -6.09
C PHE A 16 -28.15 -25.32 -4.64
N TYR A 17 -27.77 -24.17 -4.09
CA TYR A 17 -27.21 -24.06 -2.74
C TYR A 17 -28.24 -23.53 -1.75
N SER A 18 -28.03 -23.83 -0.46
CA SER A 18 -28.83 -23.17 0.58
C SER A 18 -28.60 -21.67 0.55
N THR A 19 -29.61 -20.91 0.93
CA THR A 19 -29.52 -19.42 0.98
C THR A 19 -28.28 -18.94 1.76
N GLN A 20 -27.92 -19.65 2.82
CA GLN A 20 -26.76 -19.26 3.65
C GLN A 20 -25.42 -19.47 2.92
N ILE A 21 -25.29 -20.55 2.16
CA ILE A 21 -24.10 -20.80 1.34
C ILE A 21 -24.01 -19.73 0.23
N SER A 22 -25.12 -19.44 -0.45
CA SER A 22 -25.16 -18.41 -1.49
C SER A 22 -24.76 -17.04 -0.97
N ASN A 23 -25.27 -16.65 0.20
CA ASN A 23 -24.90 -15.39 0.86
C ASN A 23 -23.39 -15.34 1.18
N LEU A 24 -22.82 -16.43 1.70
CA LEU A 24 -21.40 -16.49 2.02
C LEU A 24 -20.54 -16.37 0.75
N VAL A 25 -20.90 -17.07 -0.32
CA VAL A 25 -20.22 -16.97 -1.62
C VAL A 25 -20.29 -15.53 -2.15
N GLU A 26 -21.44 -14.88 -2.08
CA GLU A 26 -21.60 -13.49 -2.51
C GLU A 26 -20.67 -12.54 -1.72
N GLN A 27 -20.63 -12.66 -0.40
CA GLN A 27 -19.76 -11.79 0.41
C GLN A 27 -18.28 -12.04 0.13
N LEU A 28 -17.85 -13.28 -0.05
CA LEU A 28 -16.48 -13.62 -0.38
C LEU A 28 -16.09 -13.13 -1.77
N SER A 29 -17.01 -13.17 -2.75
CA SER A 29 -16.75 -12.68 -4.11
C SER A 29 -16.59 -11.16 -4.21
N LYS A 30 -17.03 -10.39 -3.22
CA LYS A 30 -16.80 -8.93 -3.12
C LYS A 30 -15.37 -8.58 -2.73
N LEU A 31 -14.58 -9.55 -2.25
CA LEU A 31 -13.20 -9.32 -1.89
C LEU A 31 -12.32 -9.22 -3.15
N PRO A 32 -11.42 -8.22 -3.23
CA PRO A 32 -10.58 -8.03 -4.41
C PRO A 32 -9.68 -9.26 -4.65
N GLY A 33 -9.63 -9.72 -5.90
CA GLY A 33 -8.87 -10.89 -6.29
C GLY A 33 -9.58 -12.24 -6.05
N ILE A 34 -10.78 -12.25 -5.46
CA ILE A 34 -11.58 -13.46 -5.27
C ILE A 34 -12.70 -13.50 -6.31
N GLY A 35 -12.52 -14.33 -7.34
CA GLY A 35 -13.56 -14.59 -8.33
C GLY A 35 -14.59 -15.61 -7.82
N ALA A 36 -15.72 -15.76 -8.53
CA ALA A 36 -16.85 -16.63 -8.16
C ALA A 36 -16.42 -18.07 -7.80
N LYS A 37 -15.57 -18.72 -8.61
CA LYS A 37 -15.09 -20.09 -8.34
C LYS A 37 -14.27 -20.18 -7.04
N SER A 38 -13.42 -19.17 -6.77
CA SER A 38 -12.63 -19.12 -5.53
C SER A 38 -13.52 -18.86 -4.32
N ALA A 39 -14.49 -17.94 -4.44
CA ALA A 39 -15.47 -17.67 -3.38
C ALA A 39 -16.27 -18.91 -3.01
N GLN A 40 -16.73 -19.68 -4.01
CA GLN A 40 -17.43 -20.94 -3.81
C GLN A 40 -16.57 -21.97 -3.07
N ARG A 41 -15.32 -22.16 -3.50
CA ARG A 41 -14.39 -23.08 -2.82
C ARG A 41 -14.13 -22.67 -1.36
N LEU A 42 -13.95 -21.36 -1.10
CA LEU A 42 -13.76 -20.84 0.24
C LEU A 42 -15.02 -21.04 1.10
N ALA A 43 -16.20 -20.77 0.57
CA ALA A 43 -17.46 -20.97 1.29
C ALA A 43 -17.63 -22.44 1.74
N PHE A 44 -17.43 -23.40 0.83
CA PHE A 44 -17.49 -24.82 1.19
C PHE A 44 -16.39 -25.23 2.17
N HIS A 45 -15.21 -24.67 2.06
CA HIS A 45 -14.16 -24.92 3.04
C HIS A 45 -14.59 -24.43 4.43
N ILE A 46 -15.09 -23.18 4.53
CA ILE A 46 -15.54 -22.59 5.80
C ILE A 46 -16.67 -23.43 6.44
N ILE A 47 -17.64 -23.90 5.65
CA ILE A 47 -18.74 -24.74 6.15
C ILE A 47 -18.24 -26.05 6.75
N ASN A 48 -17.13 -26.60 6.23
CA ASN A 48 -16.53 -27.84 6.73
C ASN A 48 -15.54 -27.64 7.88
N LEU A 49 -15.25 -26.39 8.28
CA LEU A 49 -14.42 -26.11 9.45
C LEU A 49 -15.20 -26.36 10.75
N PRO A 50 -14.52 -26.71 11.86
CA PRO A 50 -15.11 -26.66 13.18
C PRO A 50 -15.65 -25.26 13.51
N GLU A 51 -16.78 -25.19 14.21
CA GLU A 51 -17.45 -23.94 14.57
C GLU A 51 -16.51 -22.94 15.28
N GLU A 52 -15.65 -23.45 16.16
CA GLU A 52 -14.63 -22.65 16.85
C GLU A 52 -13.65 -21.95 15.91
N GLN A 53 -13.22 -22.62 14.83
CA GLN A 53 -12.34 -22.03 13.83
C GLN A 53 -13.05 -20.95 13.01
N VAL A 54 -14.32 -21.16 12.68
CA VAL A 54 -15.13 -20.16 11.98
C VAL A 54 -15.34 -18.93 12.87
N ALA A 55 -15.68 -19.13 14.15
CA ALA A 55 -15.83 -18.06 15.12
C ALA A 55 -14.53 -17.27 15.31
N SER A 56 -13.39 -17.96 15.37
CA SER A 56 -12.06 -17.34 15.45
C SER A 56 -11.76 -16.47 14.22
N LEU A 57 -12.02 -16.95 13.01
CA LEU A 57 -11.83 -16.21 11.77
C LEU A 57 -12.73 -14.96 11.72
N ALA A 58 -14.03 -15.13 12.00
CA ALA A 58 -14.97 -14.02 12.05
C ALA A 58 -14.58 -12.99 13.10
N GLY A 59 -14.14 -13.43 14.29
CA GLY A 59 -13.64 -12.59 15.35
C GLY A 59 -12.38 -11.82 14.95
N ALA A 60 -11.45 -12.44 14.23
CA ALA A 60 -10.25 -11.77 13.73
C ALA A 60 -10.60 -10.62 12.78
N MET A 61 -11.53 -10.84 11.83
CA MET A 61 -11.98 -9.79 10.89
C MET A 61 -12.65 -8.62 11.61
N THR A 62 -13.59 -8.90 12.51
CA THR A 62 -14.32 -7.86 13.25
C THR A 62 -13.41 -7.10 14.20
N ASN A 63 -12.51 -7.78 14.91
CA ASN A 63 -11.55 -7.16 15.82
C ASN A 63 -10.55 -6.28 15.07
N ALA A 64 -10.01 -6.74 13.93
CA ALA A 64 -9.11 -5.93 13.11
C ALA A 64 -9.81 -4.63 12.67
N LYS A 65 -11.04 -4.73 12.15
CA LYS A 65 -11.80 -3.55 11.72
C LYS A 65 -12.10 -2.58 12.88
N ALA A 66 -12.37 -3.09 14.07
CA ALA A 66 -12.73 -2.28 15.23
C ALA A 66 -11.53 -1.62 15.93
N LYS A 67 -10.38 -2.30 15.95
CA LYS A 67 -9.21 -1.88 16.77
C LYS A 67 -8.12 -1.19 15.97
N VAL A 68 -7.91 -1.57 14.71
CA VAL A 68 -6.87 -0.96 13.88
C VAL A 68 -7.23 0.48 13.54
N ARG A 69 -6.29 1.38 13.78
CA ARG A 69 -6.38 2.82 13.53
C ARG A 69 -5.14 3.32 12.82
N TYR A 70 -5.13 4.58 12.44
CA TYR A 70 -3.94 5.25 11.94
C TYR A 70 -3.06 5.73 13.09
N CYS A 71 -1.75 5.52 12.98
CA CYS A 71 -0.77 6.14 13.85
C CYS A 71 -0.89 7.66 13.74
N LYS A 72 -0.95 8.38 14.86
CA LYS A 72 -1.12 9.84 14.89
C LYS A 72 0.01 10.60 14.20
N GLU A 73 1.23 10.02 14.15
CA GLU A 73 2.36 10.65 13.51
C GLU A 73 2.55 10.22 12.05
N CYS A 74 2.69 8.93 11.80
CA CYS A 74 3.12 8.44 10.48
C CYS A 74 1.99 7.92 9.60
N CYS A 75 0.76 7.90 10.09
CA CYS A 75 -0.43 7.39 9.41
C CYS A 75 -0.38 5.91 9.02
N THR A 76 0.59 5.11 9.46
CA THR A 76 0.53 3.64 9.27
C THR A 76 -0.55 3.02 10.16
N TYR A 77 -0.94 1.79 9.86
CA TYR A 77 -1.89 1.05 10.70
C TYR A 77 -1.25 0.62 12.02
N THR A 78 -2.00 0.76 13.11
CA THR A 78 -1.56 0.39 14.47
C THR A 78 -2.77 0.14 15.37
N ASP A 79 -2.61 -0.66 16.42
CA ASP A 79 -3.62 -0.85 17.47
C ASP A 79 -3.53 0.24 18.55
N ASN A 80 -2.42 0.96 18.61
CA ASN A 80 -2.13 2.00 19.61
C ASN A 80 -2.22 3.41 19.00
N GLU A 81 -2.03 4.43 19.84
CA GLU A 81 -1.97 5.83 19.41
C GLU A 81 -0.79 6.10 18.48
N LEU A 82 0.38 5.56 18.83
CA LEU A 82 1.59 5.57 18.02
C LEU A 82 1.97 4.13 17.64
N CYS A 83 2.45 3.96 16.43
CA CYS A 83 3.02 2.69 16.00
C CYS A 83 4.36 2.42 16.71
N PRO A 84 4.84 1.16 16.75
CA PRO A 84 6.09 0.82 17.41
C PRO A 84 7.30 1.61 16.89
N ILE A 85 7.31 2.00 15.62
CA ILE A 85 8.40 2.79 15.02
C ILE A 85 8.39 4.22 15.55
N CYS A 86 7.24 4.90 15.52
CA CYS A 86 7.13 6.27 16.03
C CYS A 86 7.29 6.37 17.54
N ALA A 87 6.90 5.35 18.29
CA ALA A 87 7.08 5.28 19.74
C ALA A 87 8.54 4.97 20.17
N SER A 88 9.37 4.48 19.25
CA SER A 88 10.73 4.05 19.55
C SER A 88 11.68 5.25 19.73
N LYS A 89 12.32 5.33 20.88
CA LYS A 89 13.39 6.30 21.17
C LYS A 89 14.72 5.98 20.45
N GLN A 90 14.85 4.79 19.88
CA GLN A 90 16.05 4.36 19.15
C GLN A 90 16.02 4.83 17.69
N ARG A 91 14.86 5.25 17.18
CA ARG A 91 14.72 5.76 15.82
C ARG A 91 15.15 7.21 15.71
N ASN A 92 15.79 7.54 14.61
CA ASN A 92 16.18 8.92 14.32
C ASN A 92 15.00 9.65 13.66
N HIS A 93 14.30 10.47 14.44
CA HIS A 93 13.12 11.21 13.99
C HIS A 93 13.45 12.38 13.04
N LYS A 94 14.73 12.69 12.83
CA LYS A 94 15.19 13.71 11.87
C LYS A 94 15.09 13.25 10.41
N TYR A 95 14.98 11.94 10.18
CA TYR A 95 14.86 11.35 8.84
C TYR A 95 13.47 10.74 8.66
N ILE A 96 12.70 11.29 7.71
CA ILE A 96 11.35 10.82 7.43
C ILE A 96 11.32 10.20 6.03
N MET A 97 11.08 8.89 5.94
CA MET A 97 10.84 8.21 4.67
C MET A 97 9.36 8.22 4.33
N VAL A 98 9.00 8.80 3.20
CA VAL A 98 7.62 8.91 2.73
C VAL A 98 7.32 7.78 1.75
N VAL A 99 6.33 6.97 2.05
CA VAL A 99 5.87 5.82 1.25
C VAL A 99 4.39 5.95 0.90
N GLU A 100 3.95 5.27 -0.16
CA GLU A 100 2.56 5.36 -0.60
C GLU A 100 1.60 4.54 0.28
N ASN A 101 2.04 3.38 0.76
CA ASN A 101 1.17 2.48 1.52
C ASN A 101 1.93 1.73 2.63
N PRO A 102 1.21 1.13 3.61
CA PRO A 102 1.84 0.43 4.73
C PRO A 102 2.66 -0.80 4.32
N ARG A 103 2.39 -1.39 3.15
CA ARG A 103 3.16 -2.54 2.64
C ARG A 103 4.56 -2.13 2.21
N ASP A 104 4.70 -0.92 1.66
CA ASP A 104 6.00 -0.35 1.26
C ASP A 104 6.85 -0.11 2.51
N LEU A 105 6.25 0.47 3.57
CA LEU A 105 6.91 0.61 4.87
C LEU A 105 7.43 -0.75 5.38
N ALA A 106 6.57 -1.77 5.36
CA ALA A 106 6.93 -3.10 5.83
C ALA A 106 8.07 -3.73 5.00
N ALA A 107 8.15 -3.42 3.69
CA ALA A 107 9.23 -3.87 2.83
C ALA A 107 10.58 -3.24 3.23
N TYR A 108 10.60 -1.94 3.53
CA TYR A 108 11.81 -1.28 4.03
C TYR A 108 12.23 -1.76 5.41
N GLU A 109 11.30 -1.94 6.34
CA GLU A 109 11.58 -2.48 7.68
C GLU A 109 12.21 -3.87 7.64
N LYS A 110 11.80 -4.73 6.72
CA LYS A 110 12.42 -6.05 6.51
C LYS A 110 13.90 -5.99 6.16
N THR A 111 14.38 -4.88 5.61
CA THR A 111 15.81 -4.72 5.32
C THR A 111 16.65 -4.60 6.58
N GLY A 112 16.08 -4.12 7.68
CA GLY A 112 16.76 -3.86 8.95
C GLY A 112 17.86 -2.78 8.87
N LYS A 113 17.86 -1.94 7.82
CA LYS A 113 18.94 -0.96 7.55
C LYS A 113 18.50 0.49 7.74
N TYR A 114 17.21 0.75 7.76
CA TYR A 114 16.71 2.11 7.92
C TYR A 114 16.45 2.43 9.39
N GLU A 115 17.09 3.45 9.89
CA GLU A 115 17.01 3.87 11.30
C GLU A 115 16.08 5.06 11.54
N GLY A 116 15.56 5.68 10.48
CA GLY A 116 14.62 6.79 10.57
C GLY A 116 13.19 6.36 10.85
N VAL A 117 12.26 7.31 10.72
CA VAL A 117 10.83 7.10 10.83
C VAL A 117 10.15 7.23 9.47
N TYR A 118 8.89 6.83 9.39
CA TYR A 118 8.14 6.82 8.13
C TYR A 118 6.99 7.82 8.15
N HIS A 119 6.46 8.07 6.95
CA HIS A 119 5.15 8.66 6.74
C HIS A 119 4.44 7.93 5.60
N VAL A 120 3.20 7.49 5.84
CA VAL A 120 2.39 6.74 4.87
C VAL A 120 1.32 7.65 4.29
N LEU A 121 1.35 7.83 2.97
CA LEU A 121 0.42 8.71 2.26
C LEU A 121 -0.97 8.10 2.05
N HIS A 122 -1.09 6.78 2.03
CA HIS A 122 -2.29 6.02 1.65
C HIS A 122 -2.78 6.31 0.23
N GLY A 123 -1.85 6.58 -0.68
CA GLY A 123 -2.12 6.83 -2.09
C GLY A 123 -1.02 7.62 -2.77
N ALA A 124 -1.26 7.98 -4.01
CA ALA A 124 -0.41 8.85 -4.82
C ALA A 124 -1.29 9.86 -5.58
N ILE A 125 -0.72 11.01 -5.91
CA ILE A 125 -1.40 12.00 -6.75
C ILE A 125 -1.54 11.43 -8.16
N SER A 126 -2.76 11.33 -8.65
CA SER A 126 -3.07 10.80 -9.97
C SER A 126 -4.10 11.68 -10.69
N PRO A 127 -3.68 12.51 -11.63
CA PRO A 127 -4.60 13.30 -12.44
C PRO A 127 -5.58 12.43 -13.23
N MET A 128 -5.19 11.21 -13.62
CA MET A 128 -6.03 10.30 -14.39
C MET A 128 -7.23 9.76 -13.59
N THR A 129 -7.03 9.50 -12.29
CA THR A 129 -8.09 9.02 -11.39
C THR A 129 -8.75 10.14 -10.59
N GLY A 130 -8.31 11.39 -10.78
CA GLY A 130 -8.80 12.55 -10.04
C GLY A 130 -8.31 12.64 -8.59
N THR A 131 -7.30 11.83 -8.21
CA THR A 131 -6.72 11.85 -6.85
C THR A 131 -5.80 13.04 -6.70
N GLY A 132 -6.20 13.99 -5.87
CA GLY A 132 -5.45 15.21 -5.55
C GLY A 132 -4.58 15.08 -4.29
N PRO A 133 -3.82 16.13 -3.95
CA PRO A 133 -3.00 16.15 -2.74
C PRO A 133 -3.83 16.11 -1.44
N ASP A 134 -5.09 16.50 -1.48
CA ASP A 134 -6.00 16.49 -0.34
C ASP A 134 -6.62 15.10 -0.07
N ASP A 135 -6.54 14.20 -1.05
CA ASP A 135 -7.07 12.84 -0.95
C ASP A 135 -6.07 11.86 -0.31
N ILE A 136 -4.82 12.30 -0.14
CA ILE A 136 -3.75 11.53 0.50
C ILE A 136 -3.28 12.21 1.80
N ARG A 137 -2.53 11.48 2.65
CA ARG A 137 -2.07 11.97 3.96
C ARG A 137 -0.90 12.97 3.87
N LEU A 138 -0.99 13.94 2.98
CA LEU A 138 0.05 14.93 2.75
C LEU A 138 0.00 16.07 3.78
N ARG A 139 -1.19 16.45 4.25
CA ARG A 139 -1.34 17.48 5.29
C ARG A 139 -0.69 17.03 6.59
N GLU A 140 -0.86 15.76 6.95
CA GLU A 140 -0.24 15.19 8.15
C GLU A 140 1.29 15.12 8.02
N LEU A 141 1.83 14.87 6.82
CA LEU A 141 3.27 14.99 6.56
C LEU A 141 3.74 16.41 6.84
N MET A 142 3.08 17.41 6.24
CA MET A 142 3.49 18.82 6.38
C MET A 142 3.45 19.29 7.84
N ALA A 143 2.47 18.83 8.62
CA ALA A 143 2.35 19.15 10.05
C ALA A 143 3.55 18.63 10.87
N ARG A 144 4.23 17.56 10.42
CA ARG A 144 5.43 16.99 11.08
C ARG A 144 6.70 17.76 10.77
N LEU A 145 6.73 18.55 9.69
CA LEU A 145 7.94 19.24 9.21
C LEU A 145 8.23 20.54 9.96
N GLY A 146 7.39 20.93 10.91
CA GLY A 146 7.64 22.10 11.78
C GLY A 146 8.66 21.88 12.90
N GLY A 147 9.23 20.67 13.01
CA GLY A 147 10.22 20.26 14.02
C GLY A 147 11.64 20.21 13.48
N ASP A 148 12.49 19.47 14.19
CA ASP A 148 13.91 19.25 13.86
C ASP A 148 14.04 18.09 12.85
N VAL A 149 13.62 18.32 11.59
CA VAL A 149 13.71 17.37 10.48
C VAL A 149 14.83 17.77 9.54
N ASP A 150 15.82 16.90 9.37
CA ASP A 150 16.97 17.14 8.49
C ASP A 150 16.68 16.72 7.04
N GLU A 151 15.97 15.59 6.85
CA GLU A 151 15.75 15.06 5.51
C GLU A 151 14.39 14.36 5.38
N VAL A 152 13.74 14.61 4.25
CA VAL A 152 12.57 13.84 3.76
C VAL A 152 13.02 12.98 2.58
N ILE A 153 12.97 11.67 2.76
CA ILE A 153 13.33 10.67 1.74
C ILE A 153 12.04 10.21 1.05
N VAL A 154 11.87 10.59 -0.21
CA VAL A 154 10.67 10.19 -0.98
C VAL A 154 10.88 8.81 -1.58
N ALA A 155 10.12 7.83 -1.08
CA ALA A 155 10.15 6.42 -1.50
C ALA A 155 8.81 5.99 -2.13
N THR A 156 8.21 6.88 -2.93
CA THR A 156 7.06 6.56 -3.77
C THR A 156 7.46 5.67 -4.94
N ASN A 157 6.51 4.93 -5.51
CA ASN A 157 6.74 4.07 -6.67
C ASN A 157 7.36 4.84 -7.84
N LYS A 158 8.09 4.14 -8.70
CA LYS A 158 8.77 4.72 -9.87
C LYS A 158 7.86 4.65 -11.11
N ASN A 159 6.60 5.07 -10.95
CA ASN A 159 5.61 5.27 -12.00
C ASN A 159 5.22 6.75 -12.08
N LEU A 160 4.35 7.10 -13.02
CA LEU A 160 3.94 8.48 -13.27
C LEU A 160 3.33 9.15 -12.02
N GLU A 161 2.47 8.43 -11.30
CA GLU A 161 1.80 8.92 -10.09
C GLU A 161 2.80 9.14 -8.96
N GLY A 162 3.69 8.18 -8.74
CA GLY A 162 4.73 8.30 -7.71
C GLY A 162 5.77 9.38 -8.03
N ASP A 163 6.10 9.59 -9.32
CA ASP A 163 6.98 10.68 -9.77
C ASP A 163 6.30 12.04 -9.58
N THR A 164 5.01 12.15 -9.94
CA THR A 164 4.19 13.35 -9.71
C THR A 164 4.09 13.69 -8.23
N THR A 165 3.82 12.69 -7.39
CA THR A 165 3.74 12.84 -5.93
C THR A 165 5.08 13.29 -5.35
N ALA A 166 6.18 12.71 -5.80
CA ALA A 166 7.52 13.08 -5.36
C ALA A 166 7.88 14.53 -5.73
N ALA A 167 7.57 14.95 -6.96
CA ALA A 167 7.79 16.32 -7.40
C ALA A 167 6.94 17.31 -6.57
N TYR A 168 5.70 16.96 -6.28
CA TYR A 168 4.81 17.79 -5.46
C TYR A 168 5.34 17.93 -4.02
N ILE A 169 5.72 16.83 -3.37
CA ILE A 169 6.34 16.84 -2.03
C ILE A 169 7.61 17.70 -2.04
N SER A 170 8.47 17.50 -3.02
CA SER A 170 9.73 18.28 -3.15
C SER A 170 9.47 19.79 -3.24
N LYS A 171 8.43 20.19 -4.00
CA LYS A 171 8.04 21.61 -4.14
C LYS A 171 7.55 22.21 -2.82
N LEU A 172 6.87 21.43 -1.98
CA LEU A 172 6.38 21.91 -0.68
C LEU A 172 7.47 21.93 0.39
N VAL A 173 8.36 20.94 0.41
CA VAL A 173 9.32 20.72 1.50
C VAL A 173 10.60 21.54 1.33
N LYS A 174 11.12 21.68 0.11
CA LYS A 174 12.36 22.44 -0.15
C LYS A 174 12.34 23.88 0.37
N PRO A 175 11.25 24.67 0.24
CA PRO A 175 11.18 26.03 0.78
C PRO A 175 11.32 26.10 2.30
N LEU A 176 11.11 24.99 3.03
CA LEU A 176 11.31 24.91 4.48
C LEU A 176 12.79 24.71 4.87
N GLY A 177 13.70 24.64 3.90
CA GLY A 177 15.12 24.40 4.15
C GLY A 177 15.46 22.94 4.47
N ILE A 178 14.52 22.01 4.35
CA ILE A 178 14.69 20.58 4.62
C ILE A 178 15.23 19.90 3.36
N LYS A 179 16.23 19.05 3.52
CA LYS A 179 16.75 18.23 2.41
C LYS A 179 15.67 17.25 1.92
N VAL A 180 15.47 17.20 0.60
CA VAL A 180 14.58 16.24 -0.03
C VAL A 180 15.40 15.36 -0.95
N SER A 181 15.38 14.07 -0.68
CA SER A 181 15.99 13.04 -1.53
C SER A 181 14.97 12.05 -2.05
N ARG A 182 15.34 11.27 -3.03
CA ARG A 182 14.53 10.20 -3.59
C ARG A 182 15.33 8.90 -3.62
N ILE A 183 14.66 7.79 -3.37
CA ILE A 183 15.29 6.47 -3.52
C ILE A 183 15.88 6.32 -4.91
N ALA A 184 17.05 5.69 -5.00
CA ALA A 184 17.73 5.42 -6.27
C ALA A 184 16.85 4.61 -7.23
N SER A 185 17.09 4.82 -8.51
CA SER A 185 16.54 3.99 -9.59
C SER A 185 17.71 3.33 -10.29
N GLY A 186 17.56 2.05 -10.62
CA GLY A 186 18.64 1.37 -11.33
C GLY A 186 18.39 -0.12 -11.49
N VAL A 187 19.40 -0.80 -11.98
CA VAL A 187 19.41 -2.23 -12.20
C VAL A 187 19.30 -2.96 -10.85
N PRO A 188 18.39 -3.93 -10.70
CA PRO A 188 18.28 -4.71 -9.48
C PRO A 188 19.54 -5.55 -9.27
N ALA A 189 19.95 -5.73 -8.03
CA ALA A 189 21.09 -6.56 -7.67
C ALA A 189 20.89 -8.02 -8.16
N GLY A 190 21.86 -8.57 -8.87
CA GLY A 190 21.78 -9.91 -9.44
C GLY A 190 21.02 -10.02 -10.76
N GLY A 191 20.61 -8.89 -11.34
CA GLY A 191 19.99 -8.88 -12.68
C GLY A 191 21.05 -8.78 -13.80
N ASP A 192 20.87 -9.56 -14.87
CA ASP A 192 21.67 -9.44 -16.07
C ASP A 192 21.21 -8.25 -16.91
N LEU A 193 22.15 -7.41 -17.37
CA LEU A 193 21.86 -6.16 -18.09
C LEU A 193 21.04 -6.38 -19.37
N GLU A 194 21.22 -7.52 -20.04
CA GLU A 194 20.53 -7.84 -21.29
C GLU A 194 19.02 -8.01 -21.16
N TYR A 195 18.52 -8.29 -19.93
CA TYR A 195 17.08 -8.44 -19.64
C TYR A 195 16.43 -7.20 -19.03
N ILE A 196 17.20 -6.13 -18.88
CA ILE A 196 16.70 -4.87 -18.29
C ILE A 196 16.18 -3.97 -19.41
N ASP A 197 15.02 -3.36 -19.19
CA ASP A 197 14.43 -2.42 -20.15
C ASP A 197 15.27 -1.14 -20.30
N GLU A 198 15.15 -0.52 -21.47
CA GLU A 198 15.95 0.67 -21.85
C GLU A 198 15.79 1.84 -20.89
N VAL A 199 14.58 2.05 -20.33
CA VAL A 199 14.30 3.16 -19.41
C VAL A 199 15.03 2.94 -18.08
N THR A 200 15.02 1.71 -17.57
CA THR A 200 15.72 1.34 -16.34
C THR A 200 17.24 1.46 -16.52
N LEU A 201 17.79 1.01 -17.66
CA LEU A 201 19.21 1.17 -17.98
C LEU A 201 19.61 2.65 -18.08
N TYR A 202 18.81 3.46 -18.75
CA TYR A 202 19.05 4.90 -18.86
C TYR A 202 19.06 5.57 -17.49
N ARG A 203 18.08 5.29 -16.64
CA ARG A 203 18.01 5.83 -15.27
C ARG A 203 19.18 5.38 -14.39
N ALA A 204 19.65 4.13 -14.57
CA ALA A 204 20.83 3.64 -13.87
C ALA A 204 22.10 4.39 -14.29
N LEU A 205 22.23 4.70 -15.59
CA LEU A 205 23.35 5.48 -16.11
C LEU A 205 23.33 6.94 -15.61
N GLU A 206 22.15 7.56 -15.57
CA GLU A 206 22.01 8.93 -15.01
C GLU A 206 22.32 8.97 -13.51
N GLY A 207 21.86 7.97 -12.76
CA GLY A 207 22.05 7.86 -11.31
C GLY A 207 23.37 7.21 -10.88
N ARG A 208 24.35 7.04 -11.79
CA ARG A 208 25.65 6.45 -11.46
C ARG A 208 26.39 7.24 -10.38
N THR A 209 27.05 6.51 -9.51
CA THR A 209 27.88 7.08 -8.44
C THR A 209 29.35 6.86 -8.73
N ASP A 210 30.19 7.76 -8.27
CA ASP A 210 31.65 7.60 -8.31
C ASP A 210 32.08 6.46 -7.39
N MET A 211 33.16 5.75 -7.76
CA MET A 211 33.71 4.62 -7.01
C MET A 211 35.02 5.02 -6.32
#